data_7ac3ef0d88d27bb5b4f21680410a9919
#
_entry.id   7ac3ef0d88d27bb5b4f21680410a9919
#
_cell.length_a   1.000
_cell.length_b   1.000
_cell.length_c   1.000
_cell.angle_alpha   90.00
_cell.angle_beta   90.00
_cell.angle_gamma   90.00
#
_symmetry.space_group_name_H-M   'P 1'
#
loop_
_entity.id
_entity.type
_entity.pdbx_description
1 polymer ?
#
loop_
_entity_poly.entity_id
_entity_poly.type
_entity_poly.pdbx_seq_one_letter_code
_entity_poly.pdbx_strand_id
1 'polypeptide(L)'
;EGVQFEYNMAPVEIKDDGVIFKDVIENEDGTFTDVPDSTHFFPADSVIISISQGPQNRIVNTTQGLAADKRGLLVADETGHTTRPGIFASGDVVNGARTVVEAVAHSKIVAESMHQYMQSLKDGE
;
A
#
# COMPACT_ATOMS: atom_id res chain seq x y z
N GLU A 1 17.36 25.66 -1.72
CA GLU A 1 17.34 25.41 -3.19
C GLU A 1 16.06 25.93 -3.85
N GLY A 2 15.18 26.64 -3.11
CA GLY A 2 14.01 27.30 -3.68
C GLY A 2 12.79 26.41 -3.90
N VAL A 3 12.78 25.17 -3.39
CA VAL A 3 11.60 24.30 -3.45
C VAL A 3 10.51 24.86 -2.55
N GLN A 4 9.30 24.98 -3.10
CA GLN A 4 8.11 25.36 -2.35
C GLN A 4 7.30 24.11 -2.00
N PHE A 5 6.72 24.07 -0.80
CA PHE A 5 5.87 23.00 -0.34
C PHE A 5 4.47 23.52 -0.07
N GLU A 6 3.50 22.91 -0.70
CA GLU A 6 2.08 23.13 -0.43
C GLU A 6 1.50 21.88 0.23
N TYR A 7 0.73 22.07 1.29
CA TYR A 7 0.17 20.99 2.11
C TYR A 7 -1.35 20.99 2.04
N ASN A 8 -1.94 19.86 2.42
CA ASN A 8 -3.39 19.72 2.47
C ASN A 8 -4.08 20.01 1.13
N MET A 9 -3.46 19.58 0.05
CA MET A 9 -4.00 19.72 -1.31
C MET A 9 -4.08 18.37 -2.01
N ALA A 10 -5.16 18.14 -2.73
CA ALA A 10 -5.34 16.97 -3.59
C ALA A 10 -5.34 17.39 -5.07
N PRO A 11 -4.65 16.66 -5.97
CA PRO A 11 -4.69 16.95 -7.39
C PRO A 11 -6.07 16.63 -7.97
N VAL A 12 -6.59 17.53 -8.81
CA VAL A 12 -7.87 17.41 -9.49
C VAL A 12 -7.67 17.10 -10.97
N GLU A 13 -6.80 17.86 -11.64
CA GLU A 13 -6.60 17.75 -13.08
C GLU A 13 -5.20 18.20 -13.47
N ILE A 14 -4.54 17.46 -14.35
CA ILE A 14 -3.28 17.87 -15.00
C ILE A 14 -3.64 18.43 -16.36
N LYS A 15 -3.17 19.67 -16.63
CA LYS A 15 -3.34 20.38 -17.89
C LYS A 15 -2.01 20.55 -18.60
N ASP A 16 -2.06 21.01 -19.85
CA ASP A 16 -0.86 21.20 -20.67
C ASP A 16 0.08 22.29 -20.10
N ASP A 17 -0.46 23.22 -19.30
CA ASP A 17 0.24 24.38 -18.73
C ASP A 17 0.37 24.32 -17.19
N GLY A 18 -0.08 23.25 -16.54
CA GLY A 18 0.01 23.11 -15.09
C GLY A 18 -0.92 22.08 -14.47
N VAL A 19 -1.16 22.23 -13.17
CA VAL A 19 -2.01 21.30 -12.39
C VAL A 19 -3.02 22.09 -11.56
N ILE A 20 -4.25 21.59 -11.54
CA ILE A 20 -5.29 22.08 -10.63
C ILE A 20 -5.30 21.19 -9.39
N PHE A 21 -5.21 21.82 -8.23
CA PHE A 21 -5.38 21.20 -6.92
C PHE A 21 -6.64 21.77 -6.23
N LYS A 22 -7.13 21.05 -5.24
CA LYS A 22 -8.16 21.52 -4.29
C LYS A 22 -7.64 21.34 -2.87
N ASP A 23 -8.10 22.17 -1.96
CA ASP A 23 -7.80 22.01 -0.54
C ASP A 23 -8.52 20.79 0.02
N VAL A 24 -7.86 20.10 0.94
CA VAL A 24 -8.40 18.98 1.70
C VAL A 24 -8.14 19.16 3.18
N ILE A 25 -9.05 18.67 4.01
CA ILE A 25 -8.91 18.62 5.47
C ILE A 25 -8.65 17.18 5.86
N GLU A 26 -7.57 16.94 6.59
CA GLU A 26 -7.30 15.64 7.20
C GLU A 26 -8.17 15.47 8.44
N ASN A 27 -8.93 14.38 8.49
CA ASN A 27 -9.77 14.00 9.60
C ASN A 27 -8.97 13.22 10.64
N GLU A 28 -9.51 13.10 11.86
CA GLU A 28 -8.87 12.36 12.96
C GLU A 28 -8.64 10.86 12.65
N ASP A 29 -9.39 10.29 11.73
CA ASP A 29 -9.28 8.90 11.26
C ASP A 29 -8.26 8.71 10.11
N GLY A 30 -7.55 9.78 9.71
CA GLY A 30 -6.59 9.79 8.60
C GLY A 30 -7.23 9.82 7.21
N THR A 31 -8.54 10.01 7.11
CA THR A 31 -9.21 10.28 5.83
C THR A 31 -9.16 11.75 5.47
N PHE A 32 -9.41 12.08 4.21
CA PHE A 32 -9.40 13.46 3.73
C PHE A 32 -10.79 13.84 3.24
N THR A 33 -11.20 15.06 3.59
CA THR A 33 -12.44 15.67 3.12
C THR A 33 -12.13 16.86 2.24
N ASP A 34 -12.75 16.91 1.06
CA ASP A 34 -12.59 18.01 0.11
C ASP A 34 -13.21 19.31 0.66
N VAL A 35 -12.49 20.42 0.50
CA VAL A 35 -13.04 21.76 0.77
C VAL A 35 -13.77 22.24 -0.48
N PRO A 36 -15.07 22.54 -0.42
CA PRO A 36 -15.80 23.07 -1.57
C PRO A 36 -15.21 24.38 -2.09
N ASP A 37 -15.24 24.58 -3.42
CA ASP A 37 -14.84 25.80 -4.11
C ASP A 37 -13.40 26.28 -3.82
N SER A 38 -12.47 25.36 -3.52
CA SER A 38 -11.10 25.65 -3.11
C SER A 38 -10.06 25.29 -4.17
N THR A 39 -10.35 25.47 -5.45
CA THR A 39 -9.42 25.09 -6.52
C THR A 39 -8.32 26.13 -6.74
N HIS A 40 -7.08 25.64 -6.88
CA HIS A 40 -5.88 26.41 -7.14
C HIS A 40 -5.16 25.89 -8.38
N PHE A 41 -4.76 26.78 -9.28
CA PHE A 41 -3.96 26.41 -10.43
C PHE A 41 -2.49 26.70 -10.17
N PHE A 42 -1.64 25.72 -10.40
CA PHE A 42 -0.18 25.83 -10.32
C PHE A 42 0.41 25.66 -11.72
N PRO A 43 1.01 26.70 -12.30
CA PRO A 43 1.66 26.58 -13.60
C PRO A 43 2.91 25.68 -13.50
N ALA A 44 3.09 24.79 -14.48
CA ALA A 44 4.22 23.88 -14.53
C ALA A 44 4.50 23.43 -15.97
N ASP A 45 5.76 23.39 -16.35
CA ASP A 45 6.22 22.83 -17.62
C ASP A 45 6.38 21.31 -17.57
N SER A 46 6.50 20.76 -16.36
CA SER A 46 6.65 19.32 -16.13
C SER A 46 6.02 18.90 -14.81
N VAL A 47 5.36 17.75 -14.78
CA VAL A 47 4.69 17.22 -13.61
C VAL A 47 5.23 15.81 -13.30
N ILE A 48 5.67 15.59 -12.07
CA ILE A 48 6.12 14.28 -11.59
C ILE A 48 5.11 13.74 -10.59
N ILE A 49 4.50 12.62 -10.91
CA ILE A 49 3.58 11.91 -10.01
C ILE A 49 4.40 10.98 -9.11
N SER A 50 4.39 11.24 -7.80
CA SER A 50 5.15 10.49 -6.80
C SER A 50 4.29 10.12 -5.57
N ILE A 51 3.06 9.66 -5.81
CA ILE A 51 2.02 9.38 -4.81
C ILE A 51 1.99 7.93 -4.32
N SER A 52 3.12 7.25 -4.24
CA SER A 52 3.21 5.84 -3.87
C SER A 52 2.65 4.88 -4.94
N GLN A 53 2.60 3.60 -4.61
CA GLN A 53 2.11 2.54 -5.49
C GLN A 53 1.03 1.75 -4.79
N GLY A 54 0.01 1.34 -5.53
CA GLY A 54 -1.03 0.45 -5.05
C GLY A 54 -0.72 -1.03 -5.35
N PRO A 55 -1.31 -1.96 -4.62
CA PRO A 55 -1.14 -3.39 -4.86
C PRO A 55 -1.76 -3.82 -6.18
N GLN A 56 -1.08 -4.72 -6.88
CA GLN A 56 -1.66 -5.41 -8.05
C GLN A 56 -2.35 -6.71 -7.59
N ASN A 57 -3.66 -6.75 -7.67
CA ASN A 57 -4.46 -7.87 -7.17
C ASN A 57 -4.53 -9.08 -8.13
N ARG A 58 -3.64 -9.18 -9.11
CA ARG A 58 -3.67 -10.28 -10.10
C ARG A 58 -3.62 -11.65 -9.43
N ILE A 59 -2.70 -11.84 -8.47
CA ILE A 59 -2.55 -13.13 -7.76
C ILE A 59 -3.82 -13.46 -6.97
N VAL A 60 -4.38 -12.50 -6.25
CA VAL A 60 -5.63 -12.68 -5.48
C VAL A 60 -6.79 -13.06 -6.40
N ASN A 61 -6.94 -12.36 -7.51
CA ASN A 61 -8.04 -12.57 -8.45
C ASN A 61 -7.93 -13.91 -9.22
N THR A 62 -6.75 -14.50 -9.32
CA THR A 62 -6.50 -15.75 -10.05
C THR A 62 -6.25 -16.95 -9.14
N THR A 63 -6.19 -16.75 -7.82
CA THR A 63 -5.89 -17.82 -6.86
C THR A 63 -7.05 -17.99 -5.87
N GLN A 64 -7.77 -19.08 -6.01
CA GLN A 64 -8.89 -19.37 -5.12
C GLN A 64 -8.42 -19.57 -3.67
N GLY A 65 -9.13 -18.95 -2.72
CA GLY A 65 -8.85 -19.06 -1.28
C GLY A 65 -7.86 -18.04 -0.74
N LEU A 66 -7.28 -17.16 -1.58
CA LEU A 66 -6.53 -15.99 -1.13
C LEU A 66 -7.47 -14.78 -0.97
N ALA A 67 -7.45 -14.15 0.20
CA ALA A 67 -8.19 -12.92 0.46
C ALA A 67 -7.26 -11.70 0.46
N ALA A 68 -7.82 -10.56 0.06
CA ALA A 68 -7.21 -9.24 0.23
C ALA A 68 -8.11 -8.35 1.10
N ASP A 69 -7.50 -7.39 1.79
CA ASP A 69 -8.21 -6.37 2.54
C ASP A 69 -8.81 -5.29 1.61
N LYS A 70 -9.49 -4.28 2.19
CA LYS A 70 -10.10 -3.17 1.44
C LYS A 70 -9.08 -2.32 0.66
N ARG A 71 -7.80 -2.37 1.03
CA ARG A 71 -6.69 -1.68 0.36
C ARG A 71 -6.06 -2.52 -0.74
N GLY A 72 -6.51 -3.78 -0.90
CA GLY A 72 -5.95 -4.74 -1.84
C GLY A 72 -4.70 -5.47 -1.35
N LEU A 73 -4.35 -5.36 -0.06
CA LEU A 73 -3.23 -6.09 0.54
C LEU A 73 -3.66 -7.50 0.91
N LEU A 74 -2.75 -8.47 0.77
CA LEU A 74 -3.01 -9.86 1.18
C LEU A 74 -3.30 -9.93 2.68
N VAL A 75 -4.37 -10.61 3.05
CA VAL A 75 -4.68 -10.92 4.43
C VAL A 75 -3.75 -12.05 4.90
N ALA A 76 -2.90 -11.74 5.89
CA ALA A 76 -2.03 -12.69 6.56
C ALA A 76 -2.00 -12.40 8.07
N ASP A 77 -1.69 -13.41 8.86
CA ASP A 77 -1.45 -13.23 10.30
C ASP A 77 -0.03 -12.71 10.58
N GLU A 78 0.30 -12.51 11.86
CA GLU A 78 1.59 -11.98 12.30
C GLU A 78 2.78 -12.89 11.93
N THR A 79 2.52 -14.15 11.64
CA THR A 79 3.50 -15.16 11.23
C THR A 79 3.50 -15.41 9.72
N GLY A 80 2.74 -14.61 8.99
CA GLY A 80 2.69 -14.61 7.53
C GLY A 80 1.80 -15.65 6.89
N HIS A 81 1.00 -16.42 7.65
CA HIS A 81 0.03 -17.34 7.04
C HIS A 81 -1.08 -16.56 6.37
N THR A 82 -1.32 -16.86 5.11
CA THR A 82 -2.45 -16.29 4.37
C THR A 82 -3.74 -17.06 4.65
N THR A 83 -4.85 -16.61 4.09
CA THR A 83 -6.13 -17.30 4.17
C THR A 83 -6.14 -18.68 3.46
N ARG A 84 -5.11 -18.99 2.67
CA ARG A 84 -4.95 -20.27 1.98
C ARG A 84 -3.83 -21.08 2.62
N PRO A 85 -4.10 -22.30 3.14
CA PRO A 85 -3.09 -23.16 3.76
C PRO A 85 -1.88 -23.40 2.85
N GLY A 86 -0.67 -23.36 3.42
CA GLY A 86 0.59 -23.56 2.72
C GLY A 86 1.08 -22.37 1.89
N ILE A 87 0.35 -21.25 1.91
CA ILE A 87 0.79 -19.98 1.28
C ILE A 87 1.07 -18.97 2.37
N PHE A 88 2.26 -18.39 2.27
CA PHE A 88 2.77 -17.37 3.19
C PHE A 88 3.04 -16.08 2.44
N ALA A 89 2.94 -14.95 3.13
CA ALA A 89 3.19 -13.63 2.57
C ALA A 89 3.90 -12.72 3.58
N SER A 90 4.77 -11.84 3.09
CA SER A 90 5.55 -10.90 3.88
C SER A 90 5.85 -9.62 3.09
N GLY A 91 6.25 -8.57 3.81
CA GLY A 91 6.63 -7.29 3.21
C GLY A 91 5.44 -6.46 2.72
N ASP A 92 5.68 -5.68 1.67
CA ASP A 92 4.73 -4.67 1.17
C ASP A 92 3.38 -5.26 0.73
N VAL A 93 3.37 -6.51 0.30
CA VAL A 93 2.13 -7.18 -0.14
C VAL A 93 1.13 -7.41 1.01
N VAL A 94 1.61 -7.42 2.26
CA VAL A 94 0.81 -7.59 3.49
C VAL A 94 0.67 -6.27 4.24
N ASN A 95 1.78 -5.54 4.41
CA ASN A 95 1.84 -4.37 5.30
C ASN A 95 1.63 -3.04 4.57
N GLY A 96 1.57 -3.05 3.24
CA GLY A 96 1.66 -1.86 2.39
C GLY A 96 3.11 -1.38 2.24
N ALA A 97 3.32 -0.35 1.43
CA ALA A 97 4.64 0.20 1.17
C ALA A 97 5.27 0.75 2.47
N ARG A 98 6.34 0.10 2.93
CA ARG A 98 7.09 0.42 4.14
C ARG A 98 8.59 0.36 3.87
N THR A 99 9.39 0.47 4.94
CA THR A 99 10.84 0.43 4.85
C THR A 99 11.36 -0.99 4.54
N VAL A 100 12.53 -1.07 3.89
CA VAL A 100 13.23 -2.34 3.65
C VAL A 100 13.53 -3.06 4.97
N VAL A 101 13.86 -2.32 6.02
CA VAL A 101 14.16 -2.89 7.35
C VAL A 101 12.96 -3.64 7.93
N GLU A 102 11.77 -3.06 7.84
CA GLU A 102 10.53 -3.71 8.30
C GLU A 102 10.20 -4.96 7.45
N ALA A 103 10.36 -4.86 6.12
CA ALA A 103 10.13 -6.00 5.23
C ALA A 103 11.07 -7.17 5.55
N VAL A 104 12.36 -6.91 5.78
CA VAL A 104 13.36 -7.94 6.14
C VAL A 104 13.08 -8.51 7.53
N ALA A 105 12.73 -7.67 8.51
CA ALA A 105 12.41 -8.13 9.87
C ALA A 105 11.21 -9.08 9.89
N HIS A 106 10.13 -8.71 9.22
CA HIS A 106 8.94 -9.55 9.10
C HIS A 106 9.22 -10.85 8.32
N SER A 107 10.00 -10.77 7.24
CA SER A 107 10.36 -11.97 6.44
C SER A 107 11.12 -13.03 7.23
N LYS A 108 11.92 -12.65 8.23
CA LYS A 108 12.59 -13.62 9.12
C LYS A 108 11.60 -14.41 9.96
N ILE A 109 10.58 -13.74 10.50
CA ILE A 109 9.50 -14.40 11.27
C ILE A 109 8.73 -15.37 10.37
N VAL A 110 8.38 -14.91 9.17
CA VAL A 110 7.63 -15.73 8.20
C VAL A 110 8.44 -16.94 7.74
N ALA A 111 9.75 -16.78 7.52
CA ALA A 111 10.62 -17.90 7.14
C ALA A 111 10.67 -19.01 8.20
N GLU A 112 10.73 -18.62 9.48
CA GLU A 112 10.67 -19.57 10.60
C GLU A 112 9.30 -20.28 10.65
N SER A 113 8.22 -19.53 10.47
CA SER A 113 6.86 -20.10 10.41
C SER A 113 6.69 -21.08 9.24
N MET A 114 7.23 -20.78 8.06
CA MET A 114 7.25 -21.69 6.92
C MET A 114 8.02 -22.98 7.25
N HIS A 115 9.17 -22.85 7.93
CA HIS A 115 9.96 -24.01 8.34
C HIS A 115 9.17 -24.93 9.30
N GLN A 116 8.54 -24.35 10.32
CA GLN A 116 7.72 -25.10 11.28
C GLN A 116 6.53 -25.78 10.60
N TYR A 117 5.85 -25.09 9.68
CA TYR A 117 4.78 -25.68 8.88
C TYR A 117 5.24 -26.88 8.06
N MET A 118 6.40 -26.76 7.38
CA MET A 118 6.95 -27.90 6.62
C MET A 118 7.36 -29.09 7.51
N GLN A 119 7.84 -28.84 8.72
CA GLN A 119 8.14 -29.92 9.68
C GLN A 119 6.86 -30.63 10.12
N SER A 120 5.82 -29.88 10.47
CA SER A 120 4.53 -30.47 10.88
C SER A 120 3.90 -31.37 9.82
N LEU A 121 4.15 -31.11 8.53
CA LEU A 121 3.69 -31.96 7.44
C LEU A 121 4.46 -33.29 7.36
N LYS A 122 5.74 -33.31 7.77
CA LYS A 122 6.55 -34.54 7.81
C LYS A 122 6.24 -35.42 9.00
N ASP A 123 5.89 -34.80 10.15
CA ASP A 123 5.61 -35.52 11.40
C ASP A 123 4.16 -36.08 11.42
N GLY A 124 3.34 -35.69 10.44
CA GLY A 124 1.94 -36.16 10.29
C GLY A 124 1.76 -37.33 9.30
N GLU A 125 2.85 -37.81 8.68
CA GLU A 125 2.92 -39.05 7.92
C GLU A 125 3.41 -40.20 8.83
#